data_741b3f4cdf90890b4ffc84ea393ea066
#
_entry.id   741b3f4cdf90890b4ffc84ea393ea066
#
_cell.length_a   1.000
_cell.length_b   1.000
_cell.length_c   1.000
_cell.angle_alpha   90.00
_cell.angle_beta   90.00
_cell.angle_gamma   90.00
#
_symmetry.space_group_name_H-M   'P 1'
#
loop_
_entity.id
_entity.type
_entity.pdbx_description
1 polymer ?
#
loop_
_entity_poly.entity_id
_entity_poly.type
_entity_poly.pdbx_seq_one_letter_code
_entity_poly.pdbx_strand_id
1 'polypeptide(L)'
;MVAKISYGSSLYGALAYNGEKVNEGVARILETNKVFCPADGGHDITDCMQDFLAYMPSQVHTKKPVIHISLNPHPDDRLSEEQFSAIALEYIERMGYGNQPFVVYKHEDIDRHHLHIVTLAVDETGRKINDGNNFYKSKHITREMEQRFGLHPADKKQFKEAFRLQKVCLEEGNLKKQLASVIKPAVKFYHCPSFKEYRALLSTYNICVEEVKGEMYGKPYNGLVYFATDDKGKKVGNPFKASLFGKAVGYEALQKNFKASKEKLKEKHLAPKTKEVVAGALRRSATKEDFRTNLHHKGIDVLFRENEQGRLYGITFIDQNNGCVVNGSRLGKELSANAVAEWFDRPHPELSAPIQQSEKGSIHQTQISDGDSVLGGLLDLPMEAHGTDWEEELFRRRMQRKKKQQKPRL
;
A
#
# COMPACT_ATOMS: atom_id res chain seq x y z
N MET A 1 -3.81 -10.86 -8.28
CA MET A 1 -2.87 -10.13 -9.17
C MET A 1 -3.35 -8.70 -9.39
N VAL A 2 -2.45 -7.69 -9.32
CA VAL A 2 -2.77 -6.28 -9.55
C VAL A 2 -2.11 -5.80 -10.82
N ALA A 3 -2.90 -5.29 -11.76
CA ALA A 3 -2.39 -4.64 -12.97
C ALA A 3 -2.41 -3.11 -12.81
N LYS A 4 -1.35 -2.44 -13.25
CA LYS A 4 -1.26 -0.98 -13.33
C LYS A 4 -0.92 -0.59 -14.76
N ILE A 5 -1.74 0.26 -15.36
CA ILE A 5 -1.58 0.74 -16.74
C ILE A 5 -1.19 2.23 -16.69
N SER A 6 -0.13 2.59 -17.37
CA SER A 6 0.30 3.97 -17.54
C SER A 6 0.52 4.31 -19.01
N TYR A 7 0.14 5.54 -19.40
CA TYR A 7 0.29 6.05 -20.74
C TYR A 7 1.35 7.14 -20.76
N GLY A 8 2.31 7.02 -21.68
CA GLY A 8 3.45 7.93 -21.80
C GLY A 8 3.65 8.45 -23.22
N SER A 9 4.46 9.51 -23.34
CA SER A 9 4.90 10.06 -24.62
C SER A 9 6.34 9.64 -24.99
N SER A 10 7.09 9.05 -24.05
CA SER A 10 8.49 8.68 -24.25
C SER A 10 8.64 7.17 -24.30
N LEU A 11 8.80 6.64 -25.50
CA LEU A 11 9.15 5.23 -25.72
C LEU A 11 10.54 4.93 -25.13
N TYR A 12 11.51 5.78 -25.43
CA TYR A 12 12.86 5.66 -24.86
C TYR A 12 12.85 5.56 -23.33
N GLY A 13 12.05 6.40 -22.66
CA GLY A 13 11.97 6.37 -21.19
C GLY A 13 11.40 5.06 -20.64
N ALA A 14 10.43 4.44 -21.33
CA ALA A 14 9.87 3.17 -20.93
C ALA A 14 10.83 2.00 -21.16
N LEU A 15 11.53 1.98 -22.29
CA LEU A 15 12.51 0.95 -22.63
C LEU A 15 13.78 1.08 -21.77
N ALA A 16 14.28 2.30 -21.56
CA ALA A 16 15.50 2.55 -20.78
C ALA A 16 15.32 2.15 -19.31
N TYR A 17 14.16 2.41 -18.72
CA TYR A 17 13.87 2.01 -17.34
C TYR A 17 13.98 0.48 -17.14
N ASN A 18 13.43 -0.28 -18.08
CA ASN A 18 13.45 -1.74 -17.99
C ASN A 18 14.81 -2.31 -18.44
N GLY A 19 15.41 -1.74 -19.50
CA GLY A 19 16.69 -2.17 -20.02
C GLY A 19 17.86 -1.93 -19.06
N GLU A 20 17.87 -0.81 -18.30
CA GLU A 20 18.85 -0.60 -17.23
C GLU A 20 18.82 -1.75 -16.21
N LYS A 21 17.63 -2.24 -15.84
CA LYS A 21 17.48 -3.37 -14.90
C LYS A 21 17.91 -4.72 -15.51
N VAL A 22 17.71 -4.92 -16.81
CA VAL A 22 18.23 -6.10 -17.50
C VAL A 22 19.76 -6.09 -17.47
N ASN A 23 20.37 -4.95 -17.77
CA ASN A 23 21.83 -4.78 -17.76
C ASN A 23 22.43 -4.89 -16.34
N GLU A 24 21.65 -4.57 -15.30
CA GLU A 24 22.03 -4.76 -13.89
C GLU A 24 21.83 -6.22 -13.41
N GLY A 25 21.26 -7.10 -14.24
CA GLY A 25 21.00 -8.50 -13.91
C GLY A 25 19.85 -8.72 -12.93
N VAL A 26 19.03 -7.69 -12.67
CA VAL A 26 17.86 -7.75 -11.77
C VAL A 26 16.52 -7.80 -12.52
N ALA A 27 16.59 -7.87 -13.85
CA ALA A 27 15.45 -8.14 -14.71
C ALA A 27 15.90 -8.97 -15.92
N ARG A 28 14.95 -9.60 -16.60
CA ARG A 28 15.18 -10.30 -17.86
C ARG A 28 13.99 -10.11 -18.80
N ILE A 29 14.25 -10.26 -20.11
CA ILE A 29 13.20 -10.27 -21.12
C ILE A 29 12.62 -11.69 -21.17
N LEU A 30 11.28 -11.79 -21.08
CA LEU A 30 10.58 -13.08 -21.22
C LEU A 30 10.00 -13.28 -22.62
N GLU A 31 9.33 -12.23 -23.14
CA GLU A 31 8.61 -12.31 -24.39
C GLU A 31 8.76 -11.03 -25.20
N THR A 32 8.76 -11.17 -26.52
CA THR A 32 8.71 -10.03 -27.45
C THR A 32 7.73 -10.35 -28.60
N ASN A 33 7.18 -9.30 -29.16
CA ASN A 33 6.42 -9.37 -30.41
C ASN A 33 6.81 -8.21 -31.30
N LYS A 34 7.21 -8.51 -32.55
CA LYS A 34 7.63 -7.50 -33.54
C LYS A 34 8.79 -6.61 -33.07
N VAL A 35 9.55 -7.07 -32.08
CA VAL A 35 10.75 -6.44 -31.54
C VAL A 35 11.84 -7.48 -31.46
N PHE A 36 12.98 -7.21 -32.05
CA PHE A 36 14.13 -8.11 -32.00
C PHE A 36 14.86 -7.98 -30.66
N CYS A 37 15.12 -9.12 -30.04
CA CYS A 37 16.00 -9.21 -28.89
C CYS A 37 17.08 -10.26 -29.18
N PRO A 38 18.38 -9.93 -29.03
CA PRO A 38 19.46 -10.88 -29.21
C PRO A 38 19.36 -12.10 -28.28
N ALA A 39 19.75 -13.27 -28.76
CA ALA A 39 19.70 -14.52 -28.01
C ALA A 39 20.66 -14.56 -26.77
N ASP A 40 21.66 -13.70 -26.75
CA ASP A 40 22.60 -13.54 -25.65
C ASP A 40 22.05 -12.74 -24.46
N GLY A 41 20.78 -12.32 -24.55
CA GLY A 41 20.09 -11.54 -23.50
C GLY A 41 20.53 -10.08 -23.45
N GLY A 42 21.34 -9.61 -24.39
CA GLY A 42 21.68 -8.19 -24.54
C GLY A 42 20.44 -7.36 -24.86
N HIS A 43 20.21 -6.29 -24.14
CA HIS A 43 19.12 -5.35 -24.42
C HIS A 43 19.68 -4.04 -24.94
N ASP A 44 19.74 -3.90 -26.28
CA ASP A 44 20.01 -2.61 -26.89
C ASP A 44 18.71 -1.80 -27.01
N ILE A 45 18.63 -0.76 -26.21
CA ILE A 45 17.48 0.14 -26.16
C ILE A 45 17.26 0.82 -27.49
N THR A 46 18.33 1.10 -28.24
CA THR A 46 18.28 1.80 -29.52
C THR A 46 17.64 0.92 -30.58
N ASP A 47 18.06 -0.33 -30.67
CA ASP A 47 17.51 -1.31 -31.61
C ASP A 47 16.05 -1.61 -31.31
N CYS A 48 15.72 -1.90 -30.05
CA CYS A 48 14.32 -2.06 -29.64
C CYS A 48 13.47 -0.83 -29.99
N MET A 49 14.01 0.37 -29.80
CA MET A 49 13.29 1.60 -30.13
C MET A 49 13.04 1.73 -31.64
N GLN A 50 13.99 1.34 -32.47
CA GLN A 50 13.83 1.37 -33.93
C GLN A 50 12.74 0.43 -34.40
N ASP A 51 12.66 -0.79 -33.84
CA ASP A 51 11.63 -1.74 -34.13
C ASP A 51 10.22 -1.19 -33.77
N PHE A 52 10.08 -0.60 -32.60
CA PHE A 52 8.81 0.05 -32.23
C PHE A 52 8.46 1.21 -33.17
N LEU A 53 9.44 2.01 -33.57
CA LEU A 53 9.25 3.16 -34.46
C LEU A 53 8.87 2.72 -35.89
N ALA A 54 9.32 1.55 -36.32
CA ALA A 54 8.91 0.97 -37.60
C ALA A 54 7.39 0.68 -37.69
N TYR A 55 6.76 0.43 -36.55
CA TYR A 55 5.30 0.22 -36.43
C TYR A 55 4.53 1.48 -36.09
N MET A 56 5.22 2.54 -35.68
CA MET A 56 4.56 3.78 -35.30
C MET A 56 4.60 4.76 -36.48
N PRO A 57 3.44 5.11 -37.06
CA PRO A 57 3.41 6.00 -38.21
C PRO A 57 3.89 7.40 -37.84
N SER A 58 4.36 8.15 -38.87
CA SER A 58 4.86 9.52 -38.69
C SER A 58 3.82 10.49 -38.13
N GLN A 59 2.53 10.23 -38.37
CA GLN A 59 1.43 11.01 -37.83
C GLN A 59 0.67 10.18 -36.78
N VAL A 60 0.77 10.56 -35.53
CA VAL A 60 0.11 9.92 -34.39
C VAL A 60 -0.92 10.85 -33.79
N HIS A 61 -2.17 10.40 -33.71
CA HIS A 61 -3.31 11.20 -33.23
C HIS A 61 -3.46 11.26 -31.70
N THR A 62 -2.41 10.87 -30.94
CA THR A 62 -2.40 10.97 -29.49
C THR A 62 -1.08 11.49 -28.95
N LYS A 63 -1.15 12.26 -27.85
CA LYS A 63 0.03 12.75 -27.13
C LYS A 63 0.72 11.68 -26.29
N LYS A 64 0.10 10.51 -26.12
CA LYS A 64 0.59 9.42 -25.27
C LYS A 64 0.50 8.07 -25.99
N PRO A 65 1.34 7.84 -27.01
CA PRO A 65 1.29 6.63 -27.83
C PRO A 65 1.90 5.40 -27.17
N VAL A 66 2.53 5.51 -26.02
CA VAL A 66 3.23 4.42 -25.34
C VAL A 66 2.45 3.98 -24.12
N ILE A 67 2.32 2.67 -23.95
CA ILE A 67 1.73 2.06 -22.76
C ILE A 67 2.83 1.32 -22.00
N HIS A 68 2.85 1.51 -20.68
CA HIS A 68 3.63 0.72 -19.76
C HIS A 68 2.69 0.07 -18.75
N ILE A 69 2.69 -1.25 -18.69
CA ILE A 69 1.83 -2.05 -17.83
C ILE A 69 2.72 -2.77 -16.82
N SER A 70 2.36 -2.78 -15.55
CA SER A 70 2.96 -3.71 -14.60
C SER A 70 1.92 -4.70 -14.09
N LEU A 71 2.26 -5.99 -14.09
CA LEU A 71 1.46 -7.07 -13.55
C LEU A 71 2.13 -7.59 -12.30
N ASN A 72 1.42 -7.54 -11.19
CA ASN A 72 1.94 -7.83 -9.86
C ASN A 72 1.13 -8.96 -9.23
N PRO A 73 1.62 -10.22 -9.26
CA PRO A 73 1.06 -11.34 -8.51
C PRO A 73 1.13 -11.10 -7.00
N HIS A 74 0.46 -11.94 -6.22
CA HIS A 74 0.60 -11.90 -4.77
C HIS A 74 2.04 -12.29 -4.37
N PRO A 75 2.62 -11.75 -3.30
CA PRO A 75 3.97 -12.13 -2.86
C PRO A 75 4.18 -13.62 -2.60
N ASP A 76 3.12 -14.32 -2.21
CA ASP A 76 3.13 -15.76 -1.95
C ASP A 76 2.96 -16.61 -3.21
N ASP A 77 2.62 -16.01 -4.35
CA ASP A 77 2.53 -16.71 -5.63
C ASP A 77 3.93 -17.06 -6.12
N ARG A 78 4.20 -18.37 -6.25
CA ARG A 78 5.45 -18.90 -6.82
C ARG A 78 5.19 -19.34 -8.25
N LEU A 79 5.57 -18.49 -9.21
CA LEU A 79 5.32 -18.72 -10.64
C LEU A 79 6.62 -19.11 -11.35
N SER A 80 6.53 -20.08 -12.27
CA SER A 80 7.61 -20.36 -13.21
C SER A 80 7.69 -19.29 -14.31
N GLU A 81 8.75 -19.31 -15.12
CA GLU A 81 8.90 -18.36 -16.23
C GLU A 81 7.82 -18.58 -17.29
N GLU A 82 7.50 -19.83 -17.59
CA GLU A 82 6.45 -20.19 -18.53
C GLU A 82 5.09 -19.68 -18.06
N GLN A 83 4.81 -19.74 -16.76
CA GLN A 83 3.58 -19.18 -16.19
C GLN A 83 3.57 -17.64 -16.27
N PHE A 84 4.69 -16.98 -16.01
CA PHE A 84 4.80 -15.53 -16.19
C PHE A 84 4.59 -15.13 -17.66
N SER A 85 5.21 -15.84 -18.62
CA SER A 85 5.01 -15.63 -20.05
C SER A 85 3.55 -15.83 -20.45
N ALA A 86 2.93 -16.93 -20.05
CA ALA A 86 1.52 -17.21 -20.34
C ALA A 86 0.58 -16.12 -19.79
N ILE A 87 0.83 -15.65 -18.56
CA ILE A 87 0.09 -14.55 -17.93
C ILE A 87 0.24 -13.26 -18.75
N ALA A 88 1.46 -12.91 -19.17
CA ALA A 88 1.72 -11.68 -19.92
C ALA A 88 1.01 -11.71 -21.28
N LEU A 89 1.19 -12.80 -22.04
CA LEU A 89 0.62 -12.98 -23.38
C LEU A 89 -0.91 -12.97 -23.35
N GLU A 90 -1.52 -13.73 -22.44
CA GLU A 90 -2.98 -13.72 -22.29
C GLU A 90 -3.51 -12.33 -21.89
N TYR A 91 -2.82 -11.64 -20.98
CA TYR A 91 -3.24 -10.31 -20.56
C TYR A 91 -3.17 -9.29 -21.71
N ILE A 92 -2.07 -9.27 -22.48
CA ILE A 92 -1.88 -8.37 -23.62
C ILE A 92 -2.95 -8.62 -24.68
N GLU A 93 -3.17 -9.89 -25.04
CA GLU A 93 -4.16 -10.30 -26.03
C GLU A 93 -5.57 -9.85 -25.62
N ARG A 94 -5.97 -10.18 -24.40
CA ARG A 94 -7.29 -9.84 -23.87
C ARG A 94 -7.49 -8.34 -23.68
N MET A 95 -6.44 -7.58 -23.43
CA MET A 95 -6.48 -6.10 -23.41
C MET A 95 -6.65 -5.51 -24.81
N GLY A 96 -6.38 -6.26 -25.89
CA GLY A 96 -6.48 -5.84 -27.27
C GLY A 96 -5.18 -5.25 -27.84
N TYR A 97 -4.05 -5.59 -27.25
CA TYR A 97 -2.72 -5.15 -27.68
C TYR A 97 -1.85 -6.31 -28.23
N GLY A 98 -2.42 -7.52 -28.43
CA GLY A 98 -1.69 -8.70 -28.88
C GLY A 98 -0.98 -8.52 -30.24
N ASN A 99 -1.56 -7.75 -31.16
CA ASN A 99 -0.98 -7.46 -32.45
C ASN A 99 0.01 -6.27 -32.45
N GLN A 100 0.22 -5.64 -31.31
CA GLN A 100 1.16 -4.52 -31.21
C GLN A 100 2.59 -5.01 -31.00
N PRO A 101 3.63 -4.20 -31.34
CA PRO A 101 4.95 -4.47 -30.85
C PRO A 101 4.95 -4.37 -29.32
N PHE A 102 5.56 -5.36 -28.64
CA PHE A 102 5.72 -5.32 -27.20
C PHE A 102 6.99 -6.03 -26.74
N VAL A 103 7.44 -5.65 -25.55
CA VAL A 103 8.48 -6.35 -24.78
C VAL A 103 7.94 -6.61 -23.38
N VAL A 104 8.09 -7.85 -22.91
CA VAL A 104 7.76 -8.29 -21.56
C VAL A 104 9.03 -8.48 -20.76
N TYR A 105 9.15 -7.77 -19.66
CA TYR A 105 10.26 -7.87 -18.70
C TYR A 105 9.78 -8.51 -17.42
N LYS A 106 10.53 -9.46 -16.88
CA LYS A 106 10.38 -9.98 -15.52
C LYS A 106 11.39 -9.27 -14.63
N HIS A 107 10.89 -8.60 -13.60
CA HIS A 107 11.72 -7.92 -12.59
C HIS A 107 11.84 -8.77 -11.32
N GLU A 108 13.06 -8.86 -10.80
CA GLU A 108 13.47 -9.61 -9.61
C GLU A 108 14.18 -8.71 -8.58
N ASP A 109 14.07 -7.38 -8.74
CA ASP A 109 14.71 -6.36 -7.91
C ASP A 109 14.07 -6.17 -6.52
N ILE A 110 12.98 -6.85 -6.26
CA ILE A 110 12.27 -6.93 -4.98
C ILE A 110 11.87 -8.38 -4.71
N ASP A 111 11.54 -8.70 -3.45
CA ASP A 111 11.15 -10.07 -3.04
C ASP A 111 9.97 -10.66 -3.84
N ARG A 112 9.16 -9.80 -4.43
CA ARG A 112 8.06 -10.18 -5.29
C ARG A 112 8.44 -10.02 -6.75
N HIS A 113 8.55 -11.12 -7.48
CA HIS A 113 8.71 -11.10 -8.93
C HIS A 113 7.48 -10.50 -9.59
N HIS A 114 7.67 -9.65 -10.59
CA HIS A 114 6.59 -8.96 -11.28
C HIS A 114 6.96 -8.66 -12.73
N LEU A 115 5.93 -8.43 -13.55
CA LEU A 115 6.12 -8.17 -14.98
C LEU A 115 5.97 -6.69 -15.29
N HIS A 116 6.77 -6.23 -16.23
CA HIS A 116 6.60 -4.97 -16.92
C HIS A 116 6.45 -5.22 -18.41
N ILE A 117 5.45 -4.59 -19.03
CA ILE A 117 5.14 -4.71 -20.44
C ILE A 117 5.18 -3.32 -21.06
N VAL A 118 5.97 -3.15 -22.08
CA VAL A 118 6.03 -1.92 -22.89
C VAL A 118 5.39 -2.21 -24.24
N THR A 119 4.40 -1.42 -24.66
CA THR A 119 3.70 -1.57 -25.94
C THR A 119 3.18 -0.22 -26.46
N LEU A 120 2.58 -0.21 -27.65
CA LEU A 120 2.00 0.99 -28.25
C LEU A 120 0.48 1.06 -28.05
N ALA A 121 -0.01 2.28 -27.83
CA ALA A 121 -1.43 2.60 -27.72
C ALA A 121 -2.09 2.96 -29.07
N VAL A 122 -1.34 2.88 -30.15
CA VAL A 122 -1.78 3.29 -31.50
C VAL A 122 -1.62 2.15 -32.48
N ASP A 123 -2.53 2.07 -33.43
CA ASP A 123 -2.48 1.14 -34.53
C ASP A 123 -1.54 1.64 -35.66
N GLU A 124 -1.42 0.86 -36.71
CA GLU A 124 -0.59 1.16 -37.90
C GLU A 124 -1.05 2.42 -38.65
N THR A 125 -2.27 2.90 -38.42
CA THR A 125 -2.79 4.15 -39.00
C THR A 125 -2.55 5.36 -38.11
N GLY A 126 -1.93 5.20 -36.94
CA GLY A 126 -1.70 6.25 -35.95
C GLY A 126 -2.92 6.58 -35.09
N ARG A 127 -4.02 5.84 -35.25
CA ARG A 127 -5.22 6.00 -34.43
C ARG A 127 -5.01 5.31 -33.09
N LYS A 128 -5.54 5.92 -32.04
CA LYS A 128 -5.48 5.33 -30.71
C LYS A 128 -6.37 4.08 -30.66
N ILE A 129 -5.81 2.96 -30.21
CA ILE A 129 -6.56 1.76 -29.88
C ILE A 129 -7.55 2.10 -28.75
N ASN A 130 -8.78 1.56 -28.87
CA ASN A 130 -9.83 1.86 -27.90
C ASN A 130 -9.41 1.44 -26.49
N ASP A 131 -9.20 2.43 -25.63
CA ASP A 131 -8.85 2.26 -24.22
C ASP A 131 -10.01 2.63 -23.28
N GLY A 132 -11.20 2.80 -23.82
CA GLY A 132 -12.41 3.01 -23.03
C GLY A 132 -12.62 1.89 -22.03
N ASN A 133 -12.81 2.25 -20.76
CA ASN A 133 -12.97 1.29 -19.66
C ASN A 133 -11.80 0.31 -19.44
N ASN A 134 -10.59 0.62 -19.93
CA ASN A 134 -9.42 -0.26 -19.76
C ASN A 134 -9.16 -0.64 -18.30
N PHE A 135 -9.48 0.23 -17.36
CA PHE A 135 -9.35 -0.08 -15.93
C PHE A 135 -10.32 -1.22 -15.50
N TYR A 136 -11.58 -1.16 -15.90
CA TYR A 136 -12.58 -2.20 -15.59
C TYR A 136 -12.26 -3.50 -16.33
N LYS A 137 -11.90 -3.40 -17.62
CA LYS A 137 -11.48 -4.54 -18.46
C LYS A 137 -10.28 -5.24 -17.83
N SER A 138 -9.24 -4.50 -17.48
CA SER A 138 -8.03 -5.02 -16.82
C SER A 138 -8.36 -5.71 -15.49
N LYS A 139 -9.21 -5.11 -14.66
CA LYS A 139 -9.63 -5.69 -13.39
C LYS A 139 -10.39 -7.02 -13.60
N HIS A 140 -11.28 -7.09 -14.57
CA HIS A 140 -12.01 -8.31 -14.91
C HIS A 140 -11.05 -9.41 -15.38
N ILE A 141 -10.17 -9.08 -16.33
CA ILE A 141 -9.15 -10.01 -16.86
C ILE A 141 -8.27 -10.55 -15.71
N THR A 142 -7.76 -9.68 -14.85
CA THR A 142 -6.88 -10.12 -13.75
C THR A 142 -7.60 -11.03 -12.75
N ARG A 143 -8.91 -10.88 -12.52
CA ARG A 143 -9.69 -11.77 -11.64
C ARG A 143 -9.88 -13.15 -12.25
N GLU A 144 -10.20 -13.22 -13.53
CA GLU A 144 -10.32 -14.50 -14.23
C GLU A 144 -8.97 -15.22 -14.31
N MET A 145 -7.90 -14.49 -14.56
CA MET A 145 -6.54 -15.04 -14.57
C MET A 145 -6.11 -15.57 -13.21
N GLU A 146 -6.46 -14.88 -12.11
CA GLU A 146 -6.23 -15.39 -10.76
C GLU A 146 -6.86 -16.77 -10.55
N GLN A 147 -8.10 -16.95 -10.99
CA GLN A 147 -8.79 -18.24 -10.89
C GLN A 147 -8.14 -19.30 -11.79
N ARG A 148 -7.84 -18.94 -13.03
CA ARG A 148 -7.28 -19.86 -14.03
C ARG A 148 -5.88 -20.35 -13.70
N PHE A 149 -5.01 -19.47 -13.21
CA PHE A 149 -3.63 -19.79 -12.84
C PHE A 149 -3.47 -20.18 -11.37
N GLY A 150 -4.57 -20.28 -10.61
CA GLY A 150 -4.54 -20.65 -9.20
C GLY A 150 -3.83 -19.63 -8.31
N LEU A 151 -3.87 -18.36 -8.67
CA LEU A 151 -3.20 -17.29 -7.95
C LEU A 151 -4.03 -16.79 -6.77
N HIS A 152 -3.35 -16.25 -5.77
CA HIS A 152 -4.00 -15.58 -4.66
C HIS A 152 -4.82 -14.37 -5.15
N PRO A 153 -6.10 -14.27 -4.78
CA PRO A 153 -6.94 -13.15 -5.21
C PRO A 153 -6.43 -11.83 -4.63
N ALA A 154 -6.29 -10.80 -5.46
CA ALA A 154 -5.92 -9.46 -5.00
C ALA A 154 -7.12 -8.71 -4.44
N ASP A 155 -7.89 -9.34 -3.55
CA ASP A 155 -9.03 -8.74 -2.89
C ASP A 155 -8.61 -7.69 -1.86
N LYS A 156 -9.49 -6.68 -1.64
CA LYS A 156 -9.26 -5.63 -0.64
C LYS A 156 -9.02 -6.17 0.77
N LYS A 157 -9.55 -7.35 1.11
CA LYS A 157 -9.31 -8.02 2.41
C LYS A 157 -7.90 -8.59 2.50
N GLN A 158 -7.43 -9.32 1.50
CA GLN A 158 -6.07 -9.90 1.49
C GLN A 158 -4.99 -8.84 1.29
N PHE A 159 -5.28 -7.76 0.53
CA PHE A 159 -4.37 -6.61 0.45
C PHE A 159 -4.16 -5.94 1.82
N LYS A 160 -5.14 -5.99 2.73
CA LYS A 160 -4.96 -5.52 4.11
C LYS A 160 -4.07 -6.44 4.94
N GLU A 161 -4.13 -7.76 4.73
CA GLU A 161 -3.27 -8.72 5.43
C GLU A 161 -1.84 -8.74 4.91
N ALA A 162 -1.64 -8.60 3.59
CA ALA A 162 -0.31 -8.48 2.98
C ALA A 162 0.40 -7.15 3.30
N PHE A 163 -0.34 -6.12 3.70
CA PHE A 163 0.20 -4.83 4.16
C PHE A 163 0.17 -4.70 5.69
N ARG A 164 0.50 -5.76 6.42
CA ARG A 164 0.83 -5.57 7.83
C ARG A 164 2.07 -4.68 7.90
N LEU A 165 1.87 -3.51 8.50
CA LEU A 165 3.00 -2.63 8.81
C LEU A 165 4.00 -3.41 9.67
N GLN A 166 5.25 -3.43 9.26
CA GLN A 166 6.32 -4.08 10.01
C GLN A 166 7.05 -3.04 10.84
N LYS A 167 7.48 -3.44 12.03
CA LYS A 167 8.33 -2.58 12.86
C LYS A 167 9.63 -2.28 12.13
N VAL A 168 10.08 -1.03 12.24
CA VAL A 168 11.40 -0.64 11.77
C VAL A 168 12.46 -1.37 12.60
N CYS A 169 13.35 -2.09 11.91
CA CYS A 169 14.48 -2.78 12.49
C CYS A 169 15.76 -2.02 12.16
N LEU A 170 16.48 -1.59 13.21
CA LEU A 170 17.69 -0.77 13.05
C LEU A 170 18.85 -1.56 12.42
N GLU A 171 18.85 -2.88 12.58
CA GLU A 171 19.91 -3.78 12.15
C GLU A 171 19.85 -4.11 10.64
N GLU A 172 18.65 -4.06 10.05
CA GLU A 172 18.43 -4.42 8.63
C GLU A 172 18.93 -3.36 7.62
N GLY A 173 19.40 -2.22 8.08
CA GLY A 173 19.87 -1.13 7.21
C GLY A 173 18.73 -0.45 6.44
N ASN A 174 19.06 0.42 5.49
CA ASN A 174 18.12 1.19 4.65
C ASN A 174 16.89 1.77 5.37
N LEU A 175 17.14 2.44 6.51
CA LEU A 175 16.10 3.03 7.38
C LEU A 175 15.10 3.89 6.60
N LYS A 176 15.55 4.60 5.55
CA LYS A 176 14.64 5.41 4.72
C LYS A 176 13.58 4.55 4.02
N LYS A 177 13.94 3.38 3.50
CA LYS A 177 13.01 2.44 2.84
C LYS A 177 12.04 1.86 3.86
N GLN A 178 12.55 1.44 5.01
CA GLN A 178 11.73 0.92 6.11
C GLN A 178 10.74 1.97 6.63
N LEU A 179 11.18 3.20 6.90
CA LEU A 179 10.30 4.30 7.29
C LEU A 179 9.22 4.56 6.23
N ALA A 180 9.60 4.56 4.94
CA ALA A 180 8.66 4.78 3.84
C ALA A 180 7.60 3.68 3.76
N SER A 181 7.96 2.39 4.01
CA SER A 181 7.05 1.25 3.98
C SER A 181 6.00 1.29 5.10
N VAL A 182 6.25 2.01 6.18
CA VAL A 182 5.29 2.23 7.27
C VAL A 182 4.51 3.54 7.10
N ILE A 183 5.20 4.66 6.87
CA ILE A 183 4.60 6.00 6.86
C ILE A 183 3.55 6.15 5.75
N LYS A 184 3.85 5.68 4.53
CA LYS A 184 2.93 5.82 3.39
C LYS A 184 1.64 5.01 3.56
N PRO A 185 1.68 3.70 3.91
CA PRO A 185 0.48 2.95 4.20
C PRO A 185 -0.27 3.45 5.44
N ALA A 186 0.43 3.92 6.49
CA ALA A 186 -0.22 4.51 7.66
C ALA A 186 -1.15 5.67 7.27
N VAL A 187 -0.68 6.59 6.42
CA VAL A 187 -1.50 7.70 5.92
C VAL A 187 -2.63 7.24 4.99
N LYS A 188 -2.41 6.18 4.21
CA LYS A 188 -3.37 5.71 3.20
C LYS A 188 -4.50 4.88 3.79
N PHE A 189 -4.19 4.00 4.74
CA PHE A 189 -5.12 2.95 5.19
C PHE A 189 -5.69 3.20 6.59
N TYR A 190 -5.03 4.03 7.40
CA TYR A 190 -5.49 4.31 8.75
C TYR A 190 -6.20 5.65 8.86
N HIS A 191 -7.27 5.66 9.64
CA HIS A 191 -8.09 6.83 9.92
C HIS A 191 -7.72 7.41 11.29
N CYS A 192 -6.74 8.30 11.30
CA CYS A 192 -6.29 9.02 12.48
C CYS A 192 -6.99 10.39 12.54
N PRO A 193 -7.81 10.68 13.55
CA PRO A 193 -8.51 11.97 13.63
C PRO A 193 -7.63 13.13 14.11
N SER A 194 -6.42 12.90 14.62
CA SER A 194 -5.48 13.95 14.98
C SER A 194 -4.02 13.47 14.92
N PHE A 195 -3.11 14.45 15.06
CA PHE A 195 -1.68 14.18 15.12
C PHE A 195 -1.29 13.27 16.31
N LYS A 196 -2.04 13.32 17.43
CA LYS A 196 -1.78 12.48 18.61
C LYS A 196 -2.01 11.00 18.29
N GLU A 197 -3.12 10.67 17.61
CA GLU A 197 -3.42 9.30 17.18
C GLU A 197 -2.45 8.83 16.09
N TYR A 198 -2.06 9.71 15.17
CA TYR A 198 -1.06 9.39 14.16
C TYR A 198 0.32 9.07 14.77
N ARG A 199 0.77 9.87 15.75
CA ARG A 199 1.99 9.58 16.51
C ARG A 199 1.91 8.26 17.25
N ALA A 200 0.76 7.98 17.87
CA ALA A 200 0.53 6.72 18.58
C ALA A 200 0.60 5.53 17.64
N LEU A 201 -0.01 5.61 16.44
CA LEU A 201 0.11 4.58 15.43
C LEU A 201 1.58 4.35 15.02
N LEU A 202 2.32 5.40 14.69
CA LEU A 202 3.70 5.27 14.23
C LEU A 202 4.64 4.75 15.31
N SER A 203 4.40 5.09 16.60
CA SER A 203 5.24 4.62 17.70
C SER A 203 5.17 3.09 17.89
N THR A 204 4.08 2.43 17.51
CA THR A 204 3.99 0.96 17.54
C THR A 204 4.89 0.27 16.51
N TYR A 205 5.40 1.05 15.54
CA TYR A 205 6.30 0.59 14.47
C TYR A 205 7.70 1.18 14.55
N ASN A 206 8.13 1.62 15.75
CA ASN A 206 9.45 2.21 15.99
C ASN A 206 9.69 3.49 15.17
N ILE A 207 8.66 4.31 15.01
CA ILE A 207 8.78 5.59 14.31
C ILE A 207 8.26 6.73 15.21
N CYS A 208 9.09 7.74 15.42
CA CYS A 208 8.71 9.01 16.02
C CYS A 208 8.50 10.06 14.92
N VAL A 209 7.45 10.86 15.03
CA VAL A 209 7.20 12.01 14.16
C VAL A 209 7.04 13.28 14.97
N GLU A 210 7.66 14.36 14.50
CA GLU A 210 7.64 15.67 15.16
C GLU A 210 7.28 16.78 14.19
N GLU A 211 6.54 17.77 14.71
CA GLU A 211 6.27 19.01 13.99
C GLU A 211 7.46 19.96 14.15
N VAL A 212 7.91 20.52 13.04
CA VAL A 212 8.95 21.53 12.98
C VAL A 212 8.34 22.81 12.44
N LYS A 213 8.43 23.87 13.23
CA LYS A 213 8.03 25.21 12.82
C LYS A 213 9.29 26.04 12.56
N GLY A 214 9.27 26.82 11.50
CA GLY A 214 10.38 27.68 11.13
C GLY A 214 9.94 28.79 10.22
N GLU A 215 10.90 29.65 9.88
CA GLU A 215 10.72 30.73 8.92
C GLU A 215 11.73 30.58 7.80
N MET A 216 11.30 30.76 6.56
CA MET A 216 12.16 30.73 5.38
C MET A 216 11.78 31.86 4.44
N TYR A 217 12.75 32.75 4.16
CA TYR A 217 12.52 33.95 3.35
C TYR A 217 11.37 34.84 3.88
N GLY A 218 11.31 35.04 5.20
CA GLY A 218 10.26 35.86 5.84
C GLY A 218 8.87 35.23 5.88
N LYS A 219 8.75 33.94 5.49
CA LYS A 219 7.47 33.21 5.49
C LYS A 219 7.50 32.06 6.50
N PRO A 220 6.55 31.99 7.44
CA PRO A 220 6.49 30.88 8.37
C PRO A 220 6.15 29.58 7.62
N TYR A 221 6.80 28.48 7.99
CA TYR A 221 6.49 27.16 7.48
C TYR A 221 6.28 26.15 8.61
N ASN A 222 5.40 25.19 8.36
CA ASN A 222 5.23 24.02 9.19
C ASN A 222 5.72 22.78 8.43
N GLY A 223 6.60 22.03 9.07
CA GLY A 223 7.15 20.81 8.52
C GLY A 223 6.98 19.61 9.44
N LEU A 224 7.31 18.44 8.95
CA LEU A 224 7.38 17.22 9.75
C LEU A 224 8.72 16.55 9.54
N VAL A 225 9.24 15.97 10.62
CA VAL A 225 10.43 15.12 10.61
C VAL A 225 10.10 13.78 11.25
N TYR A 226 10.65 12.72 10.68
CA TYR A 226 10.47 11.35 11.14
C TYR A 226 11.80 10.79 11.61
N PHE A 227 11.78 10.06 12.73
CA PHE A 227 12.94 9.39 13.29
C PHE A 227 12.63 7.90 13.41
N ALA A 228 13.62 7.06 13.18
CA ALA A 228 13.58 5.70 13.68
C ALA A 228 13.79 5.73 15.20
N THR A 229 13.15 4.81 15.90
CA THR A 229 13.35 4.64 17.34
C THR A 229 13.73 3.19 17.65
N ASP A 230 14.37 3.00 18.80
CA ASP A 230 14.51 1.67 19.39
C ASP A 230 13.17 1.20 20.02
N ASP A 231 13.13 -0.02 20.54
CA ASP A 231 11.93 -0.58 21.20
C ASP A 231 11.54 0.16 22.50
N LYS A 232 12.44 0.97 23.04
CA LYS A 232 12.17 1.85 24.20
C LYS A 232 11.68 3.24 23.78
N GLY A 233 11.54 3.49 22.47
CA GLY A 233 11.09 4.76 21.92
C GLY A 233 12.17 5.85 21.86
N LYS A 234 13.44 5.53 22.14
CA LYS A 234 14.54 6.47 22.02
C LYS A 234 14.90 6.66 20.54
N LYS A 235 15.03 7.90 20.10
CA LYS A 235 15.39 8.26 18.72
C LYS A 235 16.79 7.77 18.37
N VAL A 236 16.93 7.19 17.19
CA VAL A 236 18.20 6.68 16.65
C VAL A 236 18.46 7.28 15.26
N GLY A 237 19.68 7.72 15.05
CA GLY A 237 20.13 8.30 13.78
C GLY A 237 19.59 9.70 13.48
N ASN A 238 19.73 10.12 12.24
CA ASN A 238 19.35 11.45 11.78
C ASN A 238 17.86 11.51 11.39
N PRO A 239 17.21 12.70 11.58
CA PRO A 239 15.82 12.89 11.17
C PRO A 239 15.66 12.88 9.65
N PHE A 240 14.54 12.32 9.19
CA PHE A 240 14.13 12.34 7.81
C PHE A 240 13.03 13.38 7.60
N LYS A 241 13.25 14.35 6.73
CA LYS A 241 12.22 15.33 6.36
C LYS A 241 11.07 14.64 5.66
N ALA A 242 9.83 15.02 5.96
CA ALA A 242 8.63 14.47 5.34
C ALA A 242 8.66 14.52 3.80
N SER A 243 9.27 15.55 3.23
CA SER A 243 9.44 15.71 1.78
C SER A 243 10.17 14.55 1.08
N LEU A 244 11.00 13.79 1.82
CA LEU A 244 11.70 12.61 1.32
C LEU A 244 10.76 11.42 1.05
N PHE A 245 9.58 11.42 1.67
CA PHE A 245 8.57 10.35 1.54
C PHE A 245 7.42 10.73 0.60
N GLY A 246 7.39 11.99 0.13
CA GLY A 246 6.40 12.48 -0.83
C GLY A 246 5.43 13.50 -0.23
N LYS A 247 4.65 14.16 -1.10
CA LYS A 247 3.75 15.24 -0.69
C LYS A 247 2.61 14.78 0.23
N ALA A 248 2.14 13.53 0.08
CA ALA A 248 1.00 12.98 0.83
C ALA A 248 1.26 12.84 2.34
N VAL A 249 2.53 12.79 2.77
CA VAL A 249 2.94 12.64 4.16
C VAL A 249 3.48 13.96 4.75
N GLY A 250 3.35 15.07 4.02
CA GLY A 250 3.70 16.41 4.50
C GLY A 250 2.65 16.97 5.46
N TYR A 251 3.03 18.03 6.19
CA TYR A 251 2.19 18.66 7.24
C TYR A 251 0.77 18.99 6.75
N GLU A 252 0.65 19.75 5.66
CA GLU A 252 -0.66 20.17 5.14
C GLU A 252 -1.52 19.01 4.68
N ALA A 253 -0.91 18.00 4.02
CA ALA A 253 -1.62 16.81 3.57
C ALA A 253 -2.14 15.99 4.74
N LEU A 254 -1.37 15.85 5.82
CA LEU A 254 -1.81 15.18 7.04
C LEU A 254 -2.93 15.94 7.74
N GLN A 255 -2.89 17.27 7.81
CA GLN A 255 -3.98 18.05 8.39
C GLN A 255 -5.30 17.84 7.63
N LYS A 256 -5.26 17.79 6.29
CA LYS A 256 -6.42 17.45 5.46
C LYS A 256 -6.90 16.03 5.73
N ASN A 257 -5.97 15.07 5.84
CA ASN A 257 -6.29 13.68 6.14
C ASN A 257 -6.94 13.52 7.52
N PHE A 258 -6.46 14.22 8.56
CA PHE A 258 -7.07 14.18 9.90
C PHE A 258 -8.52 14.72 9.88
N LYS A 259 -8.79 15.76 9.11
CA LYS A 259 -10.14 16.29 8.91
C LYS A 259 -11.07 15.26 8.25
N ALA A 260 -10.63 14.72 7.12
CA ALA A 260 -11.37 13.67 6.42
C ALA A 260 -11.55 12.40 7.27
N SER A 261 -10.56 12.04 8.09
CA SER A 261 -10.66 10.90 9.01
C SER A 261 -11.71 11.12 10.09
N LYS A 262 -11.84 12.34 10.64
CA LYS A 262 -12.91 12.66 11.60
C LYS A 262 -14.30 12.45 11.01
N GLU A 263 -14.52 12.88 9.76
CA GLU A 263 -15.77 12.71 9.04
C GLU A 263 -16.06 11.25 8.77
N LYS A 264 -15.09 10.49 8.22
CA LYS A 264 -15.22 9.07 7.95
C LYS A 264 -15.50 8.22 9.20
N LEU A 265 -14.89 8.55 10.34
CA LEU A 265 -15.14 7.86 11.61
C LEU A 265 -16.58 8.02 12.08
N LYS A 266 -17.21 9.17 11.81
CA LYS A 266 -18.62 9.45 12.11
C LYS A 266 -19.55 8.76 11.10
N GLU A 267 -19.36 9.03 9.80
CA GLU A 267 -20.26 8.57 8.73
C GLU A 267 -20.30 7.05 8.60
N LYS A 268 -19.15 6.37 8.72
CA LYS A 268 -19.05 4.91 8.59
C LYS A 268 -19.26 4.15 9.89
N HIS A 269 -19.63 4.83 10.97
CA HIS A 269 -19.80 4.25 12.31
C HIS A 269 -18.62 3.37 12.74
N LEU A 270 -17.38 3.75 12.38
CA LEU A 270 -16.19 2.94 12.69
C LEU A 270 -15.87 3.00 14.19
N ALA A 271 -15.90 4.19 14.77
CA ALA A 271 -15.62 4.38 16.19
C ALA A 271 -16.63 3.65 17.10
N PRO A 272 -17.96 3.66 16.86
CA PRO A 272 -18.91 2.85 17.60
C PRO A 272 -18.66 1.35 17.55
N LYS A 273 -18.30 0.80 16.37
CA LYS A 273 -17.95 -0.64 16.23
C LYS A 273 -16.72 -1.00 17.05
N THR A 274 -15.65 -0.21 16.94
CA THR A 274 -14.44 -0.40 17.75
C THR A 274 -14.75 -0.26 19.24
N LYS A 275 -15.59 0.71 19.66
CA LYS A 275 -16.01 0.92 21.04
C LYS A 275 -16.67 -0.32 21.63
N GLU A 276 -17.62 -0.92 20.93
CA GLU A 276 -18.34 -2.12 21.38
C GLU A 276 -17.38 -3.29 21.64
N VAL A 277 -16.46 -3.54 20.72
CA VAL A 277 -15.45 -4.60 20.83
C VAL A 277 -14.51 -4.33 22.02
N VAL A 278 -14.03 -3.10 22.17
CA VAL A 278 -13.12 -2.69 23.24
C VAL A 278 -13.81 -2.77 24.61
N ALA A 279 -15.02 -2.24 24.74
CA ALA A 279 -15.77 -2.30 26.00
C ALA A 279 -16.12 -3.76 26.39
N GLY A 280 -16.44 -4.61 25.41
CA GLY A 280 -16.67 -6.03 25.63
C GLY A 280 -15.40 -6.80 26.04
N ALA A 281 -14.24 -6.41 25.54
CA ALA A 281 -12.97 -6.98 25.96
C ALA A 281 -12.58 -6.53 27.37
N LEU A 282 -12.76 -5.24 27.70
CA LEU A 282 -12.46 -4.71 29.04
C LEU A 282 -13.23 -5.46 30.14
N ARG A 283 -14.53 -5.65 29.94
CA ARG A 283 -15.39 -6.39 30.91
C ARG A 283 -14.99 -7.85 31.13
N ARG A 284 -14.19 -8.44 30.24
CA ARG A 284 -13.72 -9.83 30.29
C ARG A 284 -12.24 -9.95 30.65
N SER A 285 -11.61 -8.88 31.07
CA SER A 285 -10.18 -8.86 31.36
C SER A 285 -9.96 -8.37 32.81
N ALA A 286 -9.26 -9.19 33.57
CA ALA A 286 -8.88 -8.85 34.94
C ALA A 286 -7.58 -8.03 34.99
N THR A 287 -6.70 -8.21 34.00
CA THR A 287 -5.39 -7.54 33.93
C THR A 287 -5.21 -6.77 32.62
N LYS A 288 -4.21 -5.86 32.58
CA LYS A 288 -3.82 -5.14 31.35
C LYS A 288 -3.36 -6.09 30.27
N GLU A 289 -2.65 -7.16 30.65
CA GLU A 289 -2.15 -8.20 29.76
C GLU A 289 -3.28 -9.01 29.13
N ASP A 290 -4.27 -9.43 29.93
CA ASP A 290 -5.48 -10.10 29.43
C ASP A 290 -6.23 -9.21 28.46
N PHE A 291 -6.36 -7.93 28.79
CA PHE A 291 -7.03 -6.95 27.93
C PHE A 291 -6.31 -6.78 26.61
N ARG A 292 -4.98 -6.68 26.64
CA ARG A 292 -4.16 -6.61 25.42
C ARG A 292 -4.34 -7.85 24.55
N THR A 293 -4.26 -9.04 25.15
CA THR A 293 -4.41 -10.33 24.47
C THR A 293 -5.79 -10.48 23.87
N ASN A 294 -6.84 -10.19 24.65
CA ASN A 294 -8.24 -10.26 24.21
C ASN A 294 -8.55 -9.31 23.05
N LEU A 295 -7.95 -8.12 23.04
CA LEU A 295 -8.08 -7.17 21.94
C LEU A 295 -7.30 -7.62 20.71
N HIS A 296 -6.07 -8.10 20.91
CA HIS A 296 -5.21 -8.57 19.82
C HIS A 296 -5.87 -9.72 19.03
N HIS A 297 -6.48 -10.69 19.71
CA HIS A 297 -7.26 -11.76 19.06
C HIS A 297 -8.44 -11.24 18.24
N LYS A 298 -8.93 -10.04 18.55
CA LYS A 298 -10.00 -9.36 17.79
C LYS A 298 -9.45 -8.39 16.73
N GLY A 299 -8.13 -8.39 16.49
CA GLY A 299 -7.48 -7.51 15.54
C GLY A 299 -7.42 -6.05 15.98
N ILE A 300 -7.43 -5.80 17.29
CA ILE A 300 -7.27 -4.47 17.87
C ILE A 300 -6.00 -4.44 18.73
N ASP A 301 -5.08 -3.55 18.41
CA ASP A 301 -3.93 -3.31 19.28
C ASP A 301 -4.21 -2.16 20.24
N VAL A 302 -3.68 -2.25 21.44
CA VAL A 302 -3.79 -1.21 22.47
C VAL A 302 -2.42 -0.69 22.87
N LEU A 303 -2.28 0.64 22.85
CA LEU A 303 -1.09 1.34 23.33
C LEU A 303 -1.40 2.04 24.65
N PHE A 304 -0.80 1.56 25.74
CA PHE A 304 -0.80 2.22 27.03
C PHE A 304 0.36 3.22 27.09
N ARG A 305 0.09 4.42 27.63
CA ARG A 305 1.10 5.43 27.90
C ARG A 305 1.11 5.70 29.39
N GLU A 306 2.22 5.35 30.01
CA GLU A 306 2.46 5.51 31.42
C GLU A 306 3.56 6.53 31.67
N ASN A 307 3.47 7.25 32.79
CA ASN A 307 4.55 8.13 33.24
C ASN A 307 5.61 7.32 34.02
N GLU A 308 6.68 7.96 34.44
CA GLU A 308 7.78 7.34 35.22
C GLU A 308 7.31 6.72 36.53
N GLN A 309 6.16 7.14 37.06
CA GLN A 309 5.54 6.64 38.28
C GLN A 309 4.55 5.47 38.00
N GLY A 310 4.48 4.97 36.77
CA GLY A 310 3.55 3.89 36.36
C GLY A 310 2.10 4.32 36.19
N ARG A 311 1.78 5.62 36.34
CA ARG A 311 0.41 6.11 36.15
C ARG A 311 0.04 6.13 34.68
N LEU A 312 -1.07 5.48 34.34
CA LEU A 312 -1.65 5.49 32.99
C LEU A 312 -2.27 6.87 32.69
N TYR A 313 -1.66 7.62 31.76
CA TYR A 313 -2.16 8.94 31.35
C TYR A 313 -2.74 8.96 29.95
N GLY A 314 -2.59 7.88 29.18
CA GLY A 314 -3.12 7.79 27.82
C GLY A 314 -3.34 6.35 27.37
N ILE A 315 -4.40 6.16 26.60
CA ILE A 315 -4.71 4.89 25.96
C ILE A 315 -5.14 5.15 24.52
N THR A 316 -4.62 4.38 23.58
CA THR A 316 -4.96 4.47 22.15
C THR A 316 -5.25 3.08 21.62
N PHE A 317 -6.35 2.95 20.91
CA PHE A 317 -6.79 1.71 20.24
C PHE A 317 -6.53 1.82 18.75
N ILE A 318 -5.92 0.78 18.17
CA ILE A 318 -5.58 0.64 16.77
C ILE A 318 -6.34 -0.58 16.24
N ASP A 319 -7.46 -0.34 15.58
CA ASP A 319 -8.28 -1.39 14.99
C ASP A 319 -7.76 -1.71 13.58
N GLN A 320 -7.08 -2.84 13.47
CA GLN A 320 -6.46 -3.32 12.24
C GLN A 320 -7.50 -3.73 11.18
N ASN A 321 -8.73 -4.10 11.61
CA ASN A 321 -9.77 -4.59 10.71
C ASN A 321 -10.36 -3.46 9.85
N ASN A 322 -10.54 -2.28 10.45
CA ASN A 322 -11.17 -1.14 9.79
C ASN A 322 -10.25 0.09 9.65
N GLY A 323 -9.00 -0.02 10.13
CA GLY A 323 -8.01 1.06 10.10
C GLY A 323 -8.36 2.23 11.03
N CYS A 324 -9.19 2.03 12.04
CA CYS A 324 -9.58 3.06 12.99
C CYS A 324 -8.51 3.22 14.08
N VAL A 325 -7.96 4.43 14.25
CA VAL A 325 -7.00 4.75 15.31
C VAL A 325 -7.57 5.85 16.19
N VAL A 326 -7.91 5.52 17.42
CA VAL A 326 -8.61 6.44 18.33
C VAL A 326 -8.10 6.36 19.76
N ASN A 327 -8.04 7.49 20.43
CA ASN A 327 -7.80 7.54 21.87
C ASN A 327 -9.04 7.07 22.64
N GLY A 328 -8.82 6.42 23.78
CA GLY A 328 -9.90 5.88 24.60
C GLY A 328 -10.95 6.92 25.01
N SER A 329 -10.52 8.13 25.38
CA SER A 329 -11.43 9.25 25.71
C SER A 329 -12.35 9.69 24.55
N ARG A 330 -11.98 9.37 23.32
CA ARG A 330 -12.81 9.64 22.13
C ARG A 330 -13.85 8.55 21.89
N LEU A 331 -13.56 7.32 22.32
CA LEU A 331 -14.53 6.21 22.28
C LEU A 331 -15.60 6.33 23.38
N GLY A 332 -15.22 6.86 24.56
CA GLY A 332 -16.14 7.05 25.68
C GLY A 332 -15.39 7.38 26.96
N LYS A 333 -16.12 7.94 27.95
CA LYS A 333 -15.54 8.24 29.27
C LYS A 333 -15.05 6.97 29.96
N GLU A 334 -15.77 5.87 29.79
CA GLU A 334 -15.51 4.54 30.37
C GLU A 334 -14.25 3.87 29.78
N LEU A 335 -13.78 4.32 28.63
CA LEU A 335 -12.56 3.84 27.97
C LEU A 335 -11.42 4.85 28.05
N SER A 336 -11.58 5.90 28.85
CA SER A 336 -10.49 6.85 29.13
C SER A 336 -9.38 6.17 29.95
N ALA A 337 -8.16 6.73 29.89
CA ALA A 337 -7.03 6.17 30.62
C ALA A 337 -7.31 6.00 32.12
N ASN A 338 -7.93 7.00 32.75
CA ASN A 338 -8.27 6.94 34.17
C ASN A 338 -9.33 5.83 34.45
N ALA A 339 -10.40 5.74 33.67
CA ALA A 339 -11.43 4.73 33.87
C ALA A 339 -10.89 3.30 33.65
N VAL A 340 -9.99 3.12 32.67
CA VAL A 340 -9.34 1.83 32.44
C VAL A 340 -8.34 1.49 33.56
N ALA A 341 -7.61 2.47 34.08
CA ALA A 341 -6.74 2.28 35.25
C ALA A 341 -7.59 1.85 36.49
N GLU A 342 -8.64 2.61 36.80
CA GLU A 342 -9.57 2.27 37.88
C GLU A 342 -10.19 0.88 37.73
N TRP A 343 -10.46 0.45 36.50
CA TRP A 343 -10.95 -0.92 36.24
C TRP A 343 -9.94 -1.96 36.72
N PHE A 344 -8.68 -1.84 36.35
CA PHE A 344 -7.65 -2.82 36.72
C PHE A 344 -7.16 -2.70 38.17
N ASP A 345 -7.37 -1.57 38.82
CA ASP A 345 -7.08 -1.39 40.25
C ASP A 345 -8.13 -2.05 41.18
N ARG A 346 -9.30 -2.42 40.62
CA ARG A 346 -10.34 -3.13 41.35
C ARG A 346 -10.15 -4.65 41.28
N PRO A 347 -10.35 -5.39 42.36
CA PRO A 347 -10.34 -6.86 42.28
C PRO A 347 -11.55 -7.38 41.50
N HIS A 348 -11.30 -8.29 40.58
CA HIS A 348 -12.30 -8.98 39.75
C HIS A 348 -12.28 -10.48 40.03
N PRO A 349 -12.75 -10.97 41.19
CA PRO A 349 -12.67 -12.39 41.56
C PRO A 349 -13.40 -13.31 40.57
N GLU A 350 -14.49 -12.82 39.96
CA GLU A 350 -15.25 -13.53 38.93
C GLU A 350 -14.50 -13.80 37.62
N LEU A 351 -13.48 -13.00 37.33
CA LEU A 351 -12.64 -13.14 36.11
C LEU A 351 -11.33 -13.90 36.39
N SER A 352 -11.00 -14.12 37.67
CA SER A 352 -9.76 -14.75 38.11
C SER A 352 -9.93 -16.24 38.41
N ALA A 353 -11.14 -16.77 38.36
CA ALA A 353 -11.41 -18.19 38.61
C ALA A 353 -10.94 -19.05 37.42
N PRO A 354 -10.16 -20.14 37.63
CA PRO A 354 -9.80 -21.05 36.58
C PRO A 354 -11.06 -21.69 36.01
N ILE A 355 -11.17 -21.68 34.66
CA ILE A 355 -12.26 -22.35 33.95
C ILE A 355 -12.13 -23.84 34.22
N GLN A 356 -12.95 -24.38 35.15
CA GLN A 356 -13.18 -25.80 35.25
C GLN A 356 -13.87 -26.25 33.96
N GLN A 357 -13.16 -27.05 33.16
CA GLN A 357 -13.73 -27.72 32.00
C GLN A 357 -14.85 -28.65 32.50
N SER A 358 -16.08 -28.23 32.35
CA SER A 358 -17.22 -29.12 32.41
C SER A 358 -17.37 -29.79 31.05
N GLU A 359 -16.77 -30.98 30.92
CA GLU A 359 -17.21 -31.93 29.91
C GLU A 359 -18.64 -32.35 30.22
N LYS A 360 -19.53 -32.17 29.28
CA LYS A 360 -20.64 -33.00 28.81
C LYS A 360 -21.82 -32.17 28.35
N GLY A 361 -22.19 -32.39 27.10
CA GLY A 361 -23.53 -32.04 26.69
C GLY A 361 -23.76 -31.77 25.21
N SER A 362 -24.04 -32.82 24.47
CA SER A 362 -24.93 -32.90 23.29
C SER A 362 -24.71 -31.97 22.10
N ILE A 363 -24.27 -32.61 21.05
CA ILE A 363 -24.41 -32.20 19.67
C ILE A 363 -25.87 -32.03 19.31
N HIS A 364 -26.34 -30.82 19.05
CA HIS A 364 -27.53 -30.57 18.26
C HIS A 364 -27.08 -29.87 16.96
N GLN A 365 -27.12 -30.63 15.87
CA GLN A 365 -27.09 -30.12 14.52
C GLN A 365 -28.37 -29.32 14.29
N THR A 366 -28.22 -28.02 14.07
CA THR A 366 -29.28 -27.21 13.47
C THR A 366 -28.77 -26.77 12.09
N GLN A 367 -29.39 -27.34 11.08
CA GLN A 367 -29.30 -26.90 9.70
C GLN A 367 -29.81 -25.46 9.64
N ILE A 368 -29.00 -24.56 9.07
CA ILE A 368 -29.43 -23.21 8.70
C ILE A 368 -29.48 -23.18 7.18
N SER A 369 -30.69 -23.07 6.69
CA SER A 369 -31.09 -22.86 5.31
C SER A 369 -30.52 -21.55 4.75
N ASP A 370 -30.16 -21.61 3.47
CA ASP A 370 -29.85 -20.48 2.62
C ASP A 370 -30.97 -19.42 2.67
N GLY A 371 -30.56 -18.20 2.99
CA GLY A 371 -31.39 -17.00 2.92
C GLY A 371 -30.65 -15.90 2.22
N ASP A 372 -31.12 -15.54 1.04
CA ASP A 372 -30.74 -14.40 0.22
C ASP A 372 -30.34 -13.16 1.02
N SER A 373 -29.16 -12.63 0.81
CA SER A 373 -28.85 -11.24 1.16
C SER A 373 -28.53 -10.42 -0.08
N VAL A 374 -29.56 -9.76 -0.55
CA VAL A 374 -29.50 -8.57 -1.38
C VAL A 374 -28.74 -7.48 -0.61
N LEU A 375 -27.49 -7.24 -0.97
CA LEU A 375 -26.77 -6.00 -0.67
C LEU A 375 -25.69 -5.77 -1.74
N GLY A 376 -26.17 -5.67 -2.97
CA GLY A 376 -25.47 -5.06 -4.07
C GLY A 376 -25.77 -3.57 -4.10
N GLY A 377 -24.73 -2.76 -4.20
CA GLY A 377 -24.85 -1.37 -4.57
C GLY A 377 -24.71 -0.39 -3.42
N LEU A 378 -23.50 0.04 -3.14
CA LEU A 378 -23.10 1.43 -2.90
C LEU A 378 -21.61 1.54 -2.51
N LEU A 379 -20.69 1.41 -3.44
CA LEU A 379 -19.30 1.92 -3.30
C LEU A 379 -18.63 1.95 -4.69
N ASP A 380 -19.28 2.66 -5.64
CA ASP A 380 -18.63 3.07 -6.88
C ASP A 380 -18.20 4.53 -6.72
N LEU A 381 -17.04 4.71 -6.09
CA LEU A 381 -16.31 5.97 -6.21
C LEU A 381 -15.06 5.67 -7.05
N PRO A 382 -14.81 6.44 -8.12
CA PRO A 382 -13.62 6.29 -8.93
C PRO A 382 -12.40 6.59 -8.06
N MET A 383 -11.67 5.54 -7.68
CA MET A 383 -10.32 5.69 -7.17
C MET A 383 -9.41 5.98 -8.37
N GLU A 384 -9.13 7.25 -8.59
CA GLU A 384 -7.98 7.64 -9.40
C GLU A 384 -6.74 6.99 -8.77
N ALA A 385 -6.20 6.00 -9.48
CA ALA A 385 -4.97 5.31 -9.11
C ALA A 385 -3.76 6.22 -9.41
N HIS A 386 -3.56 7.25 -8.61
CA HIS A 386 -2.30 8.01 -8.56
C HIS A 386 -1.34 7.36 -7.56
N GLY A 387 -0.94 6.14 -7.88
CA GLY A 387 0.24 5.52 -7.32
C GLY A 387 1.31 5.52 -8.41
N THR A 388 1.97 6.63 -8.65
CA THR A 388 3.23 6.63 -9.39
C THR A 388 4.23 5.83 -8.58
N ASP A 389 4.80 4.81 -9.23
CA ASP A 389 5.98 4.14 -8.71
C ASP A 389 7.03 5.23 -8.50
N TRP A 390 7.52 5.40 -7.27
CA TRP A 390 8.43 6.50 -6.93
C TRP A 390 9.75 6.41 -7.71
N GLU A 391 10.16 5.20 -8.13
CA GLU A 391 11.31 4.97 -8.98
C GLU A 391 11.07 5.46 -10.40
N GLU A 392 9.88 5.22 -10.95
CA GLU A 392 9.43 5.75 -12.24
C GLU A 392 9.38 7.30 -12.23
N GLU A 393 8.95 7.88 -11.11
CA GLU A 393 8.93 9.33 -10.94
C GLU A 393 10.34 9.90 -10.77
N LEU A 394 11.24 9.21 -10.06
CA LEU A 394 12.65 9.59 -9.95
C LEU A 394 13.38 9.49 -11.30
N PHE A 395 13.15 8.40 -12.05
CA PHE A 395 13.71 8.22 -13.38
C PHE A 395 13.22 9.34 -14.33
N ARG A 396 11.92 9.63 -14.32
CA ARG A 396 11.35 10.74 -15.10
C ARG A 396 11.98 12.09 -14.77
N ARG A 397 12.24 12.36 -13.47
CA ARG A 397 12.94 13.57 -13.00
C ARG A 397 14.41 13.60 -13.42
N ARG A 398 15.09 12.45 -13.41
CA ARG A 398 16.50 12.32 -13.83
C ARG A 398 16.64 12.57 -15.33
N MET A 399 15.73 12.06 -16.14
CA MET A 399 15.70 12.29 -17.59
C MET A 399 15.34 13.73 -17.96
N GLN A 400 14.43 14.38 -17.23
CA GLN A 400 14.11 15.79 -17.42
C GLN A 400 15.32 16.70 -17.08
N ARG A 401 16.14 16.32 -16.09
CA ARG A 401 17.38 17.03 -15.75
C ARG A 401 18.44 16.87 -16.84
N LYS A 402 18.64 15.65 -17.38
CA LYS A 402 19.55 15.42 -18.52
C LYS A 402 19.13 16.24 -19.77
N LYS A 403 17.83 16.30 -20.09
CA LYS A 403 17.30 17.12 -21.18
C LYS A 403 17.50 18.63 -20.99
N LYS A 404 17.47 19.15 -19.77
CA LYS A 404 17.75 20.57 -19.46
C LYS A 404 19.22 20.91 -19.56
N GLN A 405 20.13 19.96 -19.34
CA GLN A 405 21.57 20.16 -19.46
C GLN A 405 22.06 20.09 -20.93
N GLN A 406 21.30 19.46 -21.83
CA GLN A 406 21.64 19.33 -23.23
C GLN A 406 21.09 20.45 -24.16
N LYS A 407 20.37 21.43 -23.62
CA LYS A 407 20.02 22.62 -24.42
C LYS A 407 21.25 23.53 -24.54
N PRO A 408 21.72 23.82 -25.76
CA PRO A 408 22.77 24.81 -25.94
C PRO A 408 22.31 26.17 -25.37
N ARG A 409 23.18 26.83 -24.63
CA ARG A 409 22.99 28.25 -24.33
C ARG A 409 23.20 29.00 -25.63
N LEU A 410 22.16 29.59 -26.19
CA LEU A 410 22.23 30.67 -27.17
C LEU A 410 22.56 31.96 -26.45
#